data_4272d1c1fa07979a95897dc5fd74be76
#
_entry.id   4272d1c1fa07979a95897dc5fd74be76
#
_cell.length_a   1.000
_cell.length_b   1.000
_cell.length_c   1.000
_cell.angle_alpha   90.00
_cell.angle_beta   90.00
_cell.angle_gamma   90.00
#
_symmetry.space_group_name_H-M   'P 1'
#
loop_
_entity.id
_entity.type
_entity.pdbx_description
1 polymer ?
#
loop_
_entity_poly.entity_id
_entity_poly.type
_entity_poly.pdbx_seq_one_letter_code
_entity_poly.pdbx_strand_id
1 'polypeptide(L)'
;YRDFFKMTISKLKREELYRVCDPKKFDFTSTADLEERLSALGQDRAISAVELGINIKSKGYNLFCLGPEGTGKTSLVKRILEKEAKSRPTPDDWAYVYNFEEPYKPIAINFPAGEASEFAKDIDKLIEELSTSINAILDSDEYKAAETIIKEKYKQKKEEYIRLLQKKAKGKSVSLLHMPVGLVVAPVKNGEVLSPDAFDELPEEEKKSLIEDLNYMQEEIENTAQDLPSWEDKQRKESQQLREKFIKAAVKNPIDALRHKHKSHKGAVEFLKNIQKHIIDNIDDFLPASEQPATSEEGDPLSALLNRMNKSEDDKFSKLKVNVIVKNEKDAGAPIVLLDHPTQAN
;
A
#
# COMPACT_ATOMS: atom_id res chain seq x y z
N TYR A 1 62.91 -11.51 46.43
CA TYR A 1 62.76 -10.16 46.96
C TYR A 1 61.41 -10.08 47.64
N ARG A 2 61.40 -10.31 48.99
CA ARG A 2 60.20 -10.26 49.83
C ARG A 2 60.40 -9.04 50.74
N ASP A 3 59.92 -7.90 50.33
CA ASP A 3 59.55 -6.83 51.24
C ASP A 3 58.11 -6.95 51.63
N PHE A 4 57.84 -7.75 52.67
CA PHE A 4 56.61 -7.72 53.39
C PHE A 4 56.43 -6.37 54.06
N PHE A 5 55.52 -5.55 53.56
CA PHE A 5 54.98 -4.42 54.30
C PHE A 5 54.50 -4.90 55.65
N LYS A 6 55.25 -4.63 56.70
CA LYS A 6 54.81 -4.74 58.08
C LYS A 6 53.67 -3.74 58.26
N MET A 7 52.47 -4.18 58.09
CA MET A 7 51.28 -3.42 58.52
C MET A 7 51.36 -3.31 60.05
N THR A 8 51.80 -2.19 60.54
CA THR A 8 51.76 -1.88 61.99
C THR A 8 50.31 -1.61 62.32
N ILE A 9 49.66 -2.57 63.01
CA ILE A 9 48.31 -2.38 63.51
C ILE A 9 48.40 -1.38 64.65
N SER A 10 47.90 -0.15 64.44
CA SER A 10 47.76 0.89 65.48
C SER A 10 46.32 0.96 65.97
N LYS A 11 46.16 1.15 67.29
CA LYS A 11 44.84 1.35 67.87
C LYS A 11 44.30 2.71 67.45
N LEU A 12 43.21 2.76 66.72
CA LEU A 12 42.54 3.98 66.28
C LEU A 12 41.90 4.69 67.51
N LYS A 13 41.99 6.00 67.53
CA LYS A 13 41.26 6.79 68.52
C LYS A 13 39.76 6.88 68.10
N ARG A 14 38.92 7.16 69.09
CA ARG A 14 37.48 7.23 68.88
C ARG A 14 37.11 8.21 67.79
N GLU A 15 37.79 9.32 67.65
CA GLU A 15 37.59 10.37 66.62
C GLU A 15 38.01 9.93 65.21
N GLU A 16 38.81 8.90 65.12
CA GLU A 16 39.30 8.31 63.83
C GLU A 16 38.35 7.20 63.28
N LEU A 17 37.40 6.75 64.11
CA LEU A 17 36.49 5.67 63.77
C LEU A 17 35.44 6.06 62.74
N TYR A 18 35.07 7.33 62.62
CA TYR A 18 34.19 7.84 61.60
C TYR A 18 34.48 9.32 61.29
N ARG A 19 34.19 9.74 60.06
CA ARG A 19 34.29 11.14 59.66
C ARG A 19 33.01 11.88 59.99
N VAL A 20 33.09 12.91 60.83
CA VAL A 20 31.98 13.83 61.00
C VAL A 20 31.97 14.81 59.86
N CYS A 21 30.83 14.93 59.20
CA CYS A 21 30.61 15.91 58.15
C CYS A 21 30.34 17.27 58.80
N ASP A 22 31.23 18.25 58.58
CA ASP A 22 31.03 19.63 59.07
C ASP A 22 30.19 20.41 58.04
N PRO A 23 28.92 20.82 58.34
CA PRO A 23 28.07 21.55 57.42
C PRO A 23 28.70 22.87 56.93
N LYS A 24 29.60 23.48 57.71
CA LYS A 24 30.24 24.75 57.35
C LYS A 24 31.23 24.63 56.17
N LYS A 25 31.58 23.40 55.77
CA LYS A 25 32.42 23.16 54.63
C LYS A 25 31.69 23.15 53.30
N PHE A 26 30.38 23.31 53.31
CA PHE A 26 29.58 23.33 52.08
C PHE A 26 29.27 24.75 51.64
N ASP A 27 29.44 25.03 50.35
CA ASP A 27 29.22 26.34 49.73
C ASP A 27 27.75 26.52 49.25
N PHE A 28 26.83 25.67 49.73
CA PHE A 28 25.41 25.72 49.36
C PHE A 28 24.51 25.74 50.61
N THR A 29 23.37 26.36 50.48
CA THR A 29 22.38 26.45 51.57
C THR A 29 21.27 25.39 51.48
N SER A 30 21.01 24.89 50.26
CA SER A 30 20.00 23.88 50.00
C SER A 30 20.51 22.86 49.00
N THR A 31 20.00 21.63 49.06
CA THR A 31 20.30 20.60 48.03
C THR A 31 19.83 20.99 46.62
N ALA A 32 18.93 21.96 46.50
CA ALA A 32 18.51 22.52 45.20
C ALA A 32 19.62 23.32 44.49
N ASP A 33 20.62 23.79 45.25
CA ASP A 33 21.77 24.54 44.75
C ASP A 33 22.87 23.62 44.22
N LEU A 34 22.71 22.29 44.36
CA LEU A 34 23.71 21.33 43.92
C LEU A 34 23.47 20.98 42.44
N GLU A 35 24.50 21.22 41.65
CA GLU A 35 24.55 20.62 40.28
C GLU A 35 24.62 19.08 40.38
N GLU A 36 23.81 18.38 39.59
CA GLU A 36 23.87 16.93 39.48
C GLU A 36 25.28 16.53 39.04
N ARG A 37 26.11 16.06 39.93
CA ARG A 37 27.42 15.50 39.59
C ARG A 37 27.24 14.14 38.94
N LEU A 38 27.46 14.08 37.65
CA LEU A 38 27.41 12.88 36.83
C LEU A 38 28.53 11.86 37.10
N SER A 39 29.51 12.18 37.94
CA SER A 39 30.65 11.30 38.20
C SER A 39 30.43 10.39 39.42
N ALA A 40 30.64 9.09 39.24
CA ALA A 40 30.74 8.15 40.35
C ALA A 40 32.00 8.47 41.14
N LEU A 41 31.84 8.87 42.40
CA LEU A 41 32.93 9.22 43.28
C LEU A 41 33.86 8.00 43.52
N GLY A 42 35.15 8.15 43.27
CA GLY A 42 36.17 7.16 43.63
C GLY A 42 36.30 5.96 42.69
N GLN A 43 35.70 6.00 41.47
CA GLN A 43 35.81 4.93 40.46
C GLN A 43 36.48 5.38 39.17
N ASP A 44 37.45 6.28 39.23
CA ASP A 44 38.09 6.91 38.07
C ASP A 44 38.73 5.90 37.10
N ARG A 45 39.31 4.82 37.61
CA ARG A 45 39.90 3.74 36.78
C ARG A 45 38.84 2.97 36.02
N ALA A 46 37.67 2.70 36.64
CA ALA A 46 36.55 2.02 35.97
C ALA A 46 35.93 2.92 34.91
N ILE A 47 35.75 4.20 35.21
CA ILE A 47 35.25 5.20 34.26
C ILE A 47 36.16 5.25 33.02
N SER A 48 37.48 5.44 33.21
CA SER A 48 38.45 5.50 32.11
C SER A 48 38.48 4.21 31.29
N ALA A 49 38.31 3.04 31.92
CA ALA A 49 38.25 1.75 31.22
C ALA A 49 36.98 1.62 30.35
N VAL A 50 35.85 2.07 30.86
CA VAL A 50 34.55 2.06 30.10
C VAL A 50 34.62 3.06 28.94
N GLU A 51 35.10 4.27 29.16
CA GLU A 51 35.31 5.28 28.13
C GLU A 51 36.26 4.80 27.01
N LEU A 52 37.38 4.17 27.40
CA LEU A 52 38.30 3.56 26.43
C LEU A 52 37.59 2.49 25.61
N GLY A 53 36.85 1.57 26.25
CA GLY A 53 36.19 0.49 25.56
C GLY A 53 35.08 0.95 24.62
N ILE A 54 34.34 2.01 24.97
CA ILE A 54 33.31 2.61 24.12
C ILE A 54 33.92 3.24 22.86
N ASN A 55 35.13 3.77 22.97
CA ASN A 55 35.81 4.46 21.87
C ASN A 55 36.59 3.53 20.94
N ILE A 56 36.82 2.27 21.31
CA ILE A 56 37.46 1.28 20.46
C ILE A 56 36.47 0.82 19.36
N LYS A 57 36.81 1.08 18.10
CA LYS A 57 35.99 0.75 16.93
C LYS A 57 36.25 -0.65 16.35
N SER A 58 37.12 -1.45 16.96
CA SER A 58 37.47 -2.79 16.50
C SER A 58 36.35 -3.79 16.77
N LYS A 59 36.03 -4.63 15.79
CA LYS A 59 35.06 -5.72 15.96
C LYS A 59 35.54 -6.70 17.03
N GLY A 60 34.60 -7.21 17.85
CA GLY A 60 34.85 -8.19 18.90
C GLY A 60 35.37 -7.58 20.21
N TYR A 61 35.46 -6.27 20.32
CA TYR A 61 35.81 -5.61 21.56
C TYR A 61 34.59 -5.41 22.43
N ASN A 62 34.40 -6.29 23.44
CA ASN A 62 33.29 -6.24 24.36
C ASN A 62 33.79 -5.84 25.76
N LEU A 63 32.99 -5.06 26.49
CA LEU A 63 33.22 -4.70 27.86
C LEU A 63 32.51 -5.66 28.80
N PHE A 64 33.22 -6.25 29.74
CA PHE A 64 32.66 -7.07 30.80
C PHE A 64 32.88 -6.40 32.16
N CYS A 65 31.76 -6.02 32.83
CA CYS A 65 31.77 -5.33 34.11
C CYS A 65 31.54 -6.32 35.27
N LEU A 66 32.57 -6.64 36.04
CA LEU A 66 32.49 -7.54 37.18
C LEU A 66 32.54 -6.79 38.52
N GLY A 67 31.79 -7.28 39.49
CA GLY A 67 31.79 -6.75 40.87
C GLY A 67 30.54 -7.22 41.66
N PRO A 68 30.51 -7.01 42.97
CA PRO A 68 29.36 -7.34 43.83
C PRO A 68 28.10 -6.68 43.37
N GLU A 69 26.95 -7.27 43.73
CA GLU A 69 25.64 -6.69 43.50
C GLU A 69 25.47 -5.36 44.30
N GLY A 70 24.65 -4.46 43.79
CA GLY A 70 24.36 -3.19 44.45
C GLY A 70 25.46 -2.13 44.38
N THR A 71 26.61 -2.40 43.69
CA THR A 71 27.72 -1.44 43.55
C THR A 71 27.50 -0.37 42.45
N GLY A 72 26.35 -0.31 41.83
CA GLY A 72 26.00 0.71 40.85
C GLY A 72 26.64 0.52 39.45
N LYS A 73 27.11 -0.69 39.10
CA LYS A 73 27.74 -0.99 37.81
C LYS A 73 26.88 -0.57 36.62
N THR A 74 25.65 -1.06 36.60
CA THR A 74 24.69 -0.78 35.50
C THR A 74 24.40 0.72 35.40
N SER A 75 24.15 1.37 36.53
CA SER A 75 23.88 2.83 36.56
C SER A 75 25.05 3.65 36.07
N LEU A 76 26.29 3.26 36.44
CA LEU A 76 27.50 3.93 35.99
C LEU A 76 27.69 3.79 34.46
N VAL A 77 27.62 2.56 33.96
CA VAL A 77 27.81 2.28 32.52
C VAL A 77 26.72 2.96 31.71
N LYS A 78 25.46 2.86 32.13
CA LYS A 78 24.34 3.53 31.46
C LYS A 78 24.54 5.04 31.36
N ARG A 79 24.96 5.69 32.44
CA ARG A 79 25.21 7.13 32.49
C ARG A 79 26.36 7.56 31.55
N ILE A 80 27.45 6.78 31.49
CA ILE A 80 28.56 7.06 30.58
C ILE A 80 28.09 6.89 29.14
N LEU A 81 27.33 5.81 28.83
CA LEU A 81 26.78 5.57 27.50
C LEU A 81 25.83 6.69 27.07
N GLU A 82 24.93 7.17 27.97
CA GLU A 82 23.99 8.26 27.67
C GLU A 82 24.74 9.57 27.33
N LYS A 83 25.82 9.85 28.02
CA LYS A 83 26.67 11.01 27.72
C LYS A 83 27.35 10.88 26.37
N GLU A 84 27.98 9.74 26.10
CA GLU A 84 28.66 9.47 24.85
C GLU A 84 27.70 9.41 23.66
N ALA A 85 26.55 8.77 23.83
CA ALA A 85 25.54 8.61 22.80
C ALA A 85 25.02 9.97 22.29
N LYS A 86 24.81 10.95 23.19
CA LYS A 86 24.41 12.30 22.82
C LYS A 86 25.40 13.04 21.92
N SER A 87 26.69 12.69 22.01
CA SER A 87 27.74 13.31 21.21
C SER A 87 27.94 12.64 19.84
N ARG A 88 27.32 11.47 19.63
CA ARG A 88 27.40 10.70 18.39
C ARG A 88 26.32 11.07 17.40
N PRO A 89 26.56 10.94 16.09
CA PRO A 89 25.53 11.19 15.11
C PRO A 89 24.36 10.23 15.28
N THR A 90 23.15 10.73 15.11
CA THR A 90 21.94 9.91 15.07
C THR A 90 21.97 9.02 13.84
N PRO A 91 21.73 7.71 13.94
CA PRO A 91 21.68 6.82 12.78
C PRO A 91 20.45 7.07 11.93
N ASP A 92 20.52 6.60 10.67
CA ASP A 92 19.43 6.69 9.72
C ASP A 92 18.22 5.88 10.17
N ASP A 93 17.03 6.36 9.76
CA ASP A 93 15.80 5.60 9.85
C ASP A 93 15.73 4.55 8.73
N TRP A 94 14.99 3.48 8.97
CA TRP A 94 14.74 2.43 8.00
C TRP A 94 13.26 2.11 7.87
N ALA A 95 12.81 2.00 6.64
CA ALA A 95 11.45 1.59 6.31
C ALA A 95 11.45 0.46 5.28
N TYR A 96 10.48 -0.44 5.40
CA TYR A 96 10.17 -1.41 4.35
C TYR A 96 8.97 -0.93 3.55
N VAL A 97 9.06 -1.10 2.24
CA VAL A 97 7.98 -0.86 1.29
C VAL A 97 7.73 -2.10 0.45
N TYR A 98 6.53 -2.21 -0.06
CA TYR A 98 6.13 -3.34 -0.91
C TYR A 98 6.91 -3.32 -2.23
N ASN A 99 7.36 -4.50 -2.66
CA ASN A 99 8.00 -4.72 -3.95
C ASN A 99 6.96 -5.26 -4.93
N PHE A 100 6.56 -4.45 -5.89
CA PHE A 100 5.54 -4.82 -6.88
C PHE A 100 6.03 -5.84 -7.91
N GLU A 101 7.36 -5.98 -8.08
CA GLU A 101 7.96 -6.96 -9.01
C GLU A 101 8.18 -8.31 -8.33
N GLU A 102 8.68 -8.31 -7.08
CA GLU A 102 8.94 -9.51 -6.28
C GLU A 102 8.24 -9.39 -4.91
N PRO A 103 6.95 -9.77 -4.79
CA PRO A 103 6.14 -9.55 -3.57
C PRO A 103 6.74 -10.11 -2.27
N TYR A 104 7.54 -11.17 -2.37
CA TYR A 104 8.17 -11.82 -1.22
C TYR A 104 9.48 -11.17 -0.76
N LYS A 105 9.95 -10.13 -1.47
CA LYS A 105 11.20 -9.42 -1.17
C LYS A 105 10.92 -7.93 -0.98
N PRO A 106 10.51 -7.50 0.21
CA PRO A 106 10.28 -6.08 0.47
C PRO A 106 11.55 -5.27 0.23
N ILE A 107 11.38 -4.02 -0.19
CA ILE A 107 12.48 -3.09 -0.44
C ILE A 107 12.73 -2.29 0.83
N ALA A 108 13.99 -2.29 1.30
CA ALA A 108 14.42 -1.44 2.41
C ALA A 108 14.85 -0.08 1.88
N ILE A 109 14.31 0.98 2.46
CA ILE A 109 14.67 2.37 2.16
C ILE A 109 15.21 3.01 3.44
N ASN A 110 16.38 3.67 3.33
CA ASN A 110 16.92 4.46 4.42
C ASN A 110 16.57 5.94 4.26
N PHE A 111 16.38 6.61 5.38
CA PHE A 111 16.11 8.03 5.48
C PHE A 111 16.96 8.63 6.59
N PRO A 112 17.34 9.91 6.54
CA PRO A 112 17.85 10.60 7.70
C PRO A 112 16.92 10.49 8.91
N ALA A 113 17.46 10.59 10.11
CA ALA A 113 16.71 10.46 11.35
C ALA A 113 15.44 11.32 11.38
N GLY A 114 14.30 10.71 11.68
CA GLY A 114 12.96 11.34 11.77
C GLY A 114 12.22 11.48 10.43
N GLU A 115 12.87 11.25 9.28
CA GLU A 115 12.24 11.47 7.97
C GLU A 115 11.42 10.27 7.48
N ALA A 116 11.74 9.03 7.90
CA ALA A 116 10.93 7.86 7.54
C ALA A 116 9.49 7.95 8.06
N SER A 117 9.32 8.45 9.28
CA SER A 117 8.01 8.65 9.87
C SER A 117 7.21 9.77 9.20
N GLU A 118 7.89 10.79 8.67
CA GLU A 118 7.26 11.85 7.88
C GLU A 118 6.80 11.29 6.53
N PHE A 119 7.67 10.54 5.85
CA PHE A 119 7.34 9.89 4.59
C PHE A 119 6.16 8.92 4.72
N ALA A 120 6.13 8.09 5.78
CA ALA A 120 5.00 7.19 6.03
C ALA A 120 3.68 7.94 6.19
N LYS A 121 3.65 9.04 6.97
CA LYS A 121 2.47 9.89 7.11
C LYS A 121 2.04 10.56 5.80
N ASP A 122 2.99 10.94 4.97
CA ASP A 122 2.71 11.53 3.67
C ASP A 122 2.09 10.49 2.72
N ILE A 123 2.55 9.23 2.78
CA ILE A 123 1.95 8.13 2.04
C ILE A 123 0.53 7.82 2.54
N ASP A 124 0.29 7.81 3.85
CA ASP A 124 -1.06 7.60 4.40
C ASP A 124 -2.03 8.68 3.89
N LYS A 125 -1.61 9.95 3.91
CA LYS A 125 -2.39 11.07 3.33
C LYS A 125 -2.61 10.92 1.83
N LEU A 126 -1.57 10.49 1.10
CA LEU A 126 -1.69 10.21 -0.34
C LEU A 126 -2.75 9.14 -0.61
N ILE A 127 -2.78 8.08 0.18
CA ILE A 127 -3.77 6.99 0.05
C ILE A 127 -5.20 7.55 0.24
N GLU A 128 -5.44 8.34 1.28
CA GLU A 128 -6.73 8.99 1.53
C GLU A 128 -7.12 9.94 0.37
N GLU A 129 -6.18 10.74 -0.11
CA GLU A 129 -6.38 11.66 -1.22
C GLU A 129 -6.68 10.91 -2.53
N LEU A 130 -5.96 9.83 -2.82
CA LEU A 130 -6.16 9.01 -4.02
C LEU A 130 -7.52 8.30 -3.98
N SER A 131 -7.90 7.71 -2.85
CA SER A 131 -9.22 7.08 -2.68
C SER A 131 -10.35 8.08 -2.95
N THR A 132 -10.26 9.27 -2.38
CA THR A 132 -11.25 10.33 -2.57
C THR A 132 -11.27 10.84 -4.01
N SER A 133 -10.09 11.09 -4.60
CA SER A 133 -9.96 11.66 -5.95
C SER A 133 -10.40 10.69 -7.04
N ILE A 134 -10.11 9.39 -6.91
CA ILE A 134 -10.56 8.36 -7.86
C ILE A 134 -12.09 8.30 -7.86
N ASN A 135 -12.72 8.24 -6.69
CA ASN A 135 -14.17 8.23 -6.58
C ASN A 135 -14.80 9.51 -7.15
N ALA A 136 -14.27 10.68 -6.79
CA ALA A 136 -14.77 11.95 -7.27
C ALA A 136 -14.67 12.12 -8.78
N ILE A 137 -13.61 11.61 -9.41
CA ILE A 137 -13.42 11.74 -10.86
C ILE A 137 -14.36 10.82 -11.64
N LEU A 138 -14.65 9.62 -11.11
CA LEU A 138 -15.63 8.69 -11.70
C LEU A 138 -17.07 9.22 -11.55
N ASP A 139 -17.32 9.96 -10.47
CA ASP A 139 -18.61 10.60 -10.24
C ASP A 139 -18.78 11.94 -10.97
N SER A 140 -17.72 12.48 -11.57
CA SER A 140 -17.75 13.77 -12.24
C SER A 140 -18.69 13.78 -13.47
N ASP A 141 -19.35 14.92 -13.72
CA ASP A 141 -20.20 15.09 -14.87
C ASP A 141 -19.44 14.93 -16.19
N GLU A 142 -18.18 15.32 -16.23
CA GLU A 142 -17.30 15.19 -17.40
C GLU A 142 -17.06 13.73 -17.77
N TYR A 143 -16.74 12.87 -16.78
CA TYR A 143 -16.54 11.44 -17.00
C TYR A 143 -17.85 10.77 -17.43
N LYS A 144 -18.95 11.02 -16.70
CA LYS A 144 -20.28 10.46 -17.00
C LYS A 144 -20.79 10.87 -18.39
N ALA A 145 -20.57 12.13 -18.78
CA ALA A 145 -20.91 12.60 -20.12
C ALA A 145 -20.09 11.88 -21.20
N ALA A 146 -18.76 11.75 -21.00
CA ALA A 146 -17.91 11.05 -21.94
C ALA A 146 -18.24 9.56 -22.06
N GLU A 147 -18.55 8.90 -20.95
CA GLU A 147 -18.99 7.51 -20.93
C GLU A 147 -20.35 7.33 -21.65
N THR A 148 -21.28 8.27 -21.42
CA THR A 148 -22.58 8.27 -22.09
C THR A 148 -22.44 8.41 -23.59
N ILE A 149 -21.52 9.27 -24.08
CA ILE A 149 -21.24 9.40 -25.52
C ILE A 149 -20.76 8.08 -26.12
N ILE A 150 -19.88 7.35 -25.43
CA ILE A 150 -19.40 6.03 -25.88
C ILE A 150 -20.58 5.05 -25.93
N LYS A 151 -21.38 4.96 -24.85
CA LYS A 151 -22.56 4.07 -24.79
C LYS A 151 -23.56 4.38 -25.90
N GLU A 152 -23.89 5.65 -26.13
CA GLU A 152 -24.83 6.08 -27.14
C GLU A 152 -24.32 5.81 -28.56
N LYS A 153 -23.02 6.03 -28.84
CA LYS A 153 -22.37 5.68 -30.11
C LYS A 153 -22.59 4.21 -30.50
N TYR A 154 -22.40 3.30 -29.54
CA TYR A 154 -22.57 1.87 -29.81
C TYR A 154 -24.04 1.45 -29.83
N LYS A 155 -24.89 2.09 -29.05
CA LYS A 155 -26.35 1.91 -29.10
C LYS A 155 -26.91 2.30 -30.48
N GLN A 156 -26.52 3.47 -30.99
CA GLN A 156 -26.91 3.92 -32.32
C GLN A 156 -26.48 2.96 -33.41
N LYS A 157 -25.22 2.45 -33.36
CA LYS A 157 -24.75 1.43 -34.29
C LYS A 157 -25.58 0.16 -34.24
N LYS A 158 -25.95 -0.30 -33.04
CA LYS A 158 -26.80 -1.48 -32.84
C LYS A 158 -28.23 -1.25 -33.39
N GLU A 159 -28.79 -0.07 -33.15
CA GLU A 159 -30.12 0.31 -33.67
C GLU A 159 -30.12 0.45 -35.21
N GLU A 160 -29.07 1.08 -35.79
CA GLU A 160 -28.90 1.19 -37.25
C GLU A 160 -28.80 -0.19 -37.90
N TYR A 161 -28.06 -1.09 -37.30
CA TYR A 161 -27.97 -2.47 -37.72
C TYR A 161 -29.30 -3.19 -37.70
N ILE A 162 -30.07 -3.08 -36.62
CA ILE A 162 -31.41 -3.67 -36.52
C ILE A 162 -32.32 -3.10 -37.61
N ARG A 163 -32.27 -1.79 -37.87
CA ARG A 163 -33.03 -1.14 -38.97
C ARG A 163 -32.66 -1.66 -40.35
N LEU A 164 -31.36 -1.94 -40.59
CA LEU A 164 -30.91 -2.53 -41.85
C LEU A 164 -31.45 -3.94 -42.04
N LEU A 165 -31.43 -4.78 -41.02
CA LEU A 165 -32.03 -6.11 -41.03
C LEU A 165 -33.53 -6.05 -41.24
N GLN A 166 -34.25 -5.13 -40.57
CA GLN A 166 -35.68 -4.91 -40.77
C GLN A 166 -36.00 -4.44 -42.20
N LYS A 167 -35.15 -3.62 -42.80
CA LYS A 167 -35.31 -3.23 -44.22
C LYS A 167 -35.14 -4.42 -45.16
N LYS A 168 -34.19 -5.30 -44.91
CA LYS A 168 -33.98 -6.53 -45.70
C LYS A 168 -35.13 -7.52 -45.53
N ALA A 169 -35.76 -7.57 -44.35
CA ALA A 169 -36.94 -8.38 -44.07
C ALA A 169 -38.21 -7.81 -44.72
N LYS A 170 -38.28 -6.45 -44.94
CA LYS A 170 -39.38 -5.82 -45.67
C LYS A 170 -39.41 -6.26 -47.11
N GLY A 171 -40.37 -6.99 -47.54
CA GLY A 171 -40.52 -7.54 -48.88
C GLY A 171 -40.29 -9.06 -48.92
N LYS A 172 -39.99 -9.64 -47.80
CA LYS A 172 -39.94 -11.08 -47.54
C LYS A 172 -41.02 -11.43 -46.55
N SER A 173 -41.50 -12.65 -46.62
CA SER A 173 -42.57 -13.12 -45.71
C SER A 173 -42.02 -13.52 -44.33
N VAL A 174 -41.16 -12.68 -43.74
CA VAL A 174 -40.50 -12.91 -42.44
C VAL A 174 -40.47 -11.65 -41.60
N SER A 175 -40.50 -11.81 -40.28
CA SER A 175 -40.33 -10.72 -39.30
C SER A 175 -39.21 -11.04 -38.32
N LEU A 176 -38.52 -9.98 -37.87
CA LEU A 176 -37.51 -10.05 -36.86
C LEU A 176 -38.15 -9.82 -35.48
N LEU A 177 -38.07 -10.82 -34.63
CA LEU A 177 -38.51 -10.77 -33.25
C LEU A 177 -37.31 -10.61 -32.32
N HIS A 178 -37.41 -9.67 -31.37
CA HIS A 178 -36.41 -9.51 -30.34
C HIS A 178 -36.81 -10.36 -29.12
N MET A 179 -36.05 -11.44 -28.92
CA MET A 179 -36.26 -12.33 -27.77
C MET A 179 -35.12 -12.20 -26.76
N PRO A 180 -35.30 -12.64 -25.50
CA PRO A 180 -34.19 -12.64 -24.49
C PRO A 180 -32.94 -13.40 -24.95
N VAL A 181 -33.08 -14.34 -25.88
CA VAL A 181 -31.99 -15.15 -26.45
C VAL A 181 -31.32 -14.48 -27.65
N GLY A 182 -31.87 -13.36 -28.16
CA GLY A 182 -31.35 -12.62 -29.32
C GLY A 182 -32.38 -12.28 -30.37
N LEU A 183 -31.92 -11.98 -31.60
CA LEU A 183 -32.78 -11.75 -32.75
C LEU A 183 -33.17 -13.10 -33.38
N VAL A 184 -34.48 -13.34 -33.47
CA VAL A 184 -35.06 -14.56 -34.08
C VAL A 184 -35.88 -14.16 -35.27
N VAL A 185 -35.78 -14.92 -36.37
CA VAL A 185 -36.63 -14.76 -37.56
C VAL A 185 -37.86 -15.62 -37.41
N ALA A 186 -39.01 -15.02 -37.64
CA ALA A 186 -40.30 -15.74 -37.64
C ALA A 186 -41.01 -15.54 -38.96
N PRO A 187 -41.71 -16.58 -39.50
CA PRO A 187 -42.50 -16.47 -40.71
C PRO A 187 -43.75 -15.62 -40.46
N VAL A 188 -44.10 -14.76 -41.43
CA VAL A 188 -45.25 -13.86 -41.34
C VAL A 188 -46.11 -14.01 -42.59
N LYS A 189 -47.45 -14.12 -42.37
CA LYS A 189 -48.44 -14.07 -43.44
C LYS A 189 -49.50 -13.03 -43.06
N ASN A 190 -49.83 -12.15 -44.00
CA ASN A 190 -50.79 -11.04 -43.79
C ASN A 190 -50.48 -10.12 -42.60
N GLY A 191 -49.20 -9.99 -42.18
CA GLY A 191 -48.80 -9.13 -41.06
C GLY A 191 -48.78 -9.79 -39.69
N GLU A 192 -49.17 -11.04 -39.56
CA GLU A 192 -49.18 -11.82 -38.31
C GLU A 192 -48.12 -12.94 -38.36
N VAL A 193 -47.47 -13.18 -37.23
CA VAL A 193 -46.51 -14.27 -37.09
C VAL A 193 -47.23 -15.60 -37.12
N LEU A 194 -46.80 -16.49 -38.02
CA LEU A 194 -47.38 -17.82 -38.16
C LEU A 194 -47.02 -18.71 -36.97
N SER A 195 -48.06 -19.37 -36.41
CA SER A 195 -47.80 -20.45 -35.44
C SER A 195 -47.28 -21.70 -36.16
N PRO A 196 -46.60 -22.62 -35.44
CA PRO A 196 -46.10 -23.87 -36.05
C PRO A 196 -47.20 -24.65 -36.77
N ASP A 197 -48.41 -24.73 -36.17
CA ASP A 197 -49.57 -25.43 -36.74
C ASP A 197 -50.06 -24.75 -38.02
N ALA A 198 -50.14 -23.42 -38.05
CA ALA A 198 -50.51 -22.64 -39.21
C ALA A 198 -49.48 -22.69 -40.35
N PHE A 199 -48.21 -22.92 -40.01
CA PHE A 199 -47.17 -23.15 -41.02
C PHE A 199 -47.31 -24.53 -41.69
N ASP A 200 -47.69 -25.56 -40.93
CA ASP A 200 -47.89 -26.92 -41.45
C ASP A 200 -49.14 -27.07 -42.35
N GLU A 201 -50.08 -26.16 -42.25
CA GLU A 201 -51.29 -26.15 -43.12
C GLU A 201 -51.08 -25.42 -44.45
N LEU A 202 -49.90 -24.82 -44.73
CA LEU A 202 -49.63 -24.09 -45.95
C LEU A 202 -49.39 -25.03 -47.13
N PRO A 203 -49.73 -24.60 -48.41
CA PRO A 203 -49.36 -25.31 -49.62
C PRO A 203 -47.82 -25.49 -49.75
N GLU A 204 -47.39 -26.61 -50.32
CA GLU A 204 -45.96 -26.95 -50.42
C GLU A 204 -45.11 -25.89 -51.15
N GLU A 205 -45.68 -25.18 -52.16
CA GLU A 205 -44.99 -24.10 -52.85
C GLU A 205 -44.76 -22.86 -51.98
N GLU A 206 -45.76 -22.51 -51.14
CA GLU A 206 -45.66 -21.40 -50.18
C GLU A 206 -44.68 -21.72 -49.03
N LYS A 207 -44.71 -22.97 -48.52
CA LYS A 207 -43.74 -23.43 -47.52
C LYS A 207 -42.33 -23.31 -48.04
N LYS A 208 -42.05 -23.72 -49.26
CA LYS A 208 -40.73 -23.69 -49.87
C LYS A 208 -40.17 -22.27 -49.99
N SER A 209 -41.02 -21.33 -50.45
CA SER A 209 -40.64 -19.91 -50.53
C SER A 209 -40.38 -19.29 -49.15
N LEU A 210 -41.20 -19.64 -48.14
CA LEU A 210 -41.00 -19.19 -46.74
C LEU A 210 -39.72 -19.73 -46.13
N ILE A 211 -39.39 -21.01 -46.39
CA ILE A 211 -38.13 -21.62 -45.90
C ILE A 211 -36.91 -20.94 -46.56
N GLU A 212 -37.00 -20.63 -47.85
CA GLU A 212 -35.90 -19.89 -48.55
C GLU A 212 -35.72 -18.49 -47.95
N ASP A 213 -36.79 -17.77 -47.63
CA ASP A 213 -36.75 -16.46 -47.00
C ASP A 213 -36.23 -16.53 -45.57
N LEU A 214 -36.63 -17.54 -44.78
CA LEU A 214 -36.14 -17.78 -43.42
C LEU A 214 -34.64 -18.08 -43.45
N ASN A 215 -34.18 -19.00 -44.30
CA ASN A 215 -32.77 -19.36 -44.40
C ASN A 215 -31.93 -18.16 -44.83
N TYR A 216 -32.38 -17.39 -45.83
CA TYR A 216 -31.68 -16.18 -46.26
C TYR A 216 -31.53 -15.17 -45.11
N MET A 217 -32.59 -14.93 -44.35
CA MET A 217 -32.54 -13.97 -43.21
C MET A 217 -31.71 -14.51 -42.05
N GLN A 218 -31.75 -15.83 -41.84
CA GLN A 218 -30.94 -16.47 -40.81
C GLN A 218 -29.44 -16.37 -41.15
N GLU A 219 -29.06 -16.62 -42.40
CA GLU A 219 -27.71 -16.46 -42.88
C GLU A 219 -27.21 -14.99 -42.80
N GLU A 220 -28.09 -14.03 -43.09
CA GLU A 220 -27.81 -12.59 -42.92
C GLU A 220 -27.61 -12.20 -41.48
N ILE A 221 -28.40 -12.77 -40.55
CA ILE A 221 -28.22 -12.57 -39.11
C ILE A 221 -26.89 -13.20 -38.65
N GLU A 222 -26.61 -14.45 -39.03
CA GLU A 222 -25.40 -15.16 -38.65
C GLU A 222 -24.12 -14.47 -39.16
N ASN A 223 -24.10 -14.04 -40.42
CA ASN A 223 -23.01 -13.31 -41.01
C ASN A 223 -22.69 -12.00 -40.29
N THR A 224 -23.74 -11.33 -39.78
CA THR A 224 -23.61 -10.04 -39.11
C THR A 224 -23.58 -10.17 -37.59
N ALA A 225 -24.11 -11.27 -37.02
CA ALA A 225 -23.95 -11.59 -35.58
C ALA A 225 -22.49 -11.79 -35.17
N GLN A 226 -21.60 -12.11 -36.10
CA GLN A 226 -20.16 -12.15 -35.87
C GLN A 226 -19.57 -10.76 -35.53
N ASP A 227 -20.22 -9.68 -35.96
CA ASP A 227 -19.77 -8.31 -35.69
C ASP A 227 -20.24 -7.77 -34.31
N LEU A 228 -21.35 -8.26 -33.75
CA LEU A 228 -21.90 -7.79 -32.49
C LEU A 228 -20.95 -7.98 -31.29
N PRO A 229 -20.34 -9.16 -31.07
CA PRO A 229 -19.34 -9.32 -30.00
C PRO A 229 -18.16 -8.38 -30.19
N SER A 230 -17.76 -8.13 -31.45
CA SER A 230 -16.65 -7.20 -31.75
C SER A 230 -16.97 -5.75 -31.36
N TRP A 231 -18.25 -5.34 -31.42
CA TRP A 231 -18.66 -3.99 -31.01
C TRP A 231 -18.75 -3.85 -29.49
N GLU A 232 -19.21 -4.86 -28.79
CA GLU A 232 -19.22 -4.92 -27.35
C GLU A 232 -17.79 -4.88 -26.78
N ASP A 233 -16.88 -5.64 -27.38
CA ASP A 233 -15.45 -5.59 -27.05
C ASP A 233 -14.82 -4.23 -27.34
N LYS A 234 -15.19 -3.60 -28.46
CA LYS A 234 -14.70 -2.23 -28.80
C LYS A 234 -15.25 -1.20 -27.81
N GLN A 235 -16.52 -1.27 -27.47
CA GLN A 235 -17.14 -0.40 -26.46
C GLN A 235 -16.43 -0.55 -25.11
N ARG A 236 -16.22 -1.80 -24.69
CA ARG A 236 -15.52 -2.11 -23.43
C ARG A 236 -14.10 -1.54 -23.42
N LYS A 237 -13.37 -1.71 -24.51
CA LYS A 237 -12.01 -1.13 -24.66
C LYS A 237 -12.02 0.39 -24.66
N GLU A 238 -12.93 1.05 -25.38
CA GLU A 238 -13.03 2.52 -25.37
C GLU A 238 -13.40 3.05 -23.98
N SER A 239 -14.33 2.40 -23.28
CA SER A 239 -14.69 2.77 -21.89
C SER A 239 -13.51 2.56 -20.92
N GLN A 240 -12.75 1.48 -21.08
CA GLN A 240 -11.54 1.24 -20.28
C GLN A 240 -10.47 2.32 -20.54
N GLN A 241 -10.21 2.65 -21.80
CA GLN A 241 -9.24 3.70 -22.17
C GLN A 241 -9.65 5.08 -21.63
N LEU A 242 -10.96 5.39 -21.67
CA LEU A 242 -11.49 6.61 -21.09
C LEU A 242 -11.21 6.66 -19.58
N ARG A 243 -11.55 5.58 -18.85
CA ARG A 243 -11.32 5.42 -17.43
C ARG A 243 -9.85 5.58 -17.06
N GLU A 244 -8.97 4.87 -17.78
CA GLU A 244 -7.52 5.00 -17.60
C GLU A 244 -7.04 6.45 -17.76
N LYS A 245 -7.54 7.17 -18.75
CA LYS A 245 -7.15 8.56 -19.00
C LYS A 245 -7.53 9.46 -17.81
N PHE A 246 -8.73 9.32 -17.29
CA PHE A 246 -9.20 10.14 -16.16
C PHE A 246 -8.47 9.80 -14.86
N ILE A 247 -8.29 8.51 -14.56
CA ILE A 247 -7.57 8.08 -13.34
C ILE A 247 -6.09 8.46 -13.42
N LYS A 248 -5.43 8.31 -14.59
CA LYS A 248 -4.04 8.77 -14.77
C LYS A 248 -3.89 10.26 -14.44
N ALA A 249 -4.86 11.08 -14.83
CA ALA A 249 -4.84 12.51 -14.52
C ALA A 249 -5.01 12.79 -13.01
N ALA A 250 -5.94 12.06 -12.36
CA ALA A 250 -6.18 12.20 -10.92
C ALA A 250 -4.98 11.78 -10.05
N VAL A 251 -4.33 10.68 -10.43
CA VAL A 251 -3.22 10.09 -9.67
C VAL A 251 -1.90 10.84 -9.86
N LYS A 252 -1.69 11.45 -11.02
CA LYS A 252 -0.43 12.08 -11.38
C LYS A 252 -0.04 13.23 -10.46
N ASN A 253 -0.92 14.18 -10.24
CA ASN A 253 -0.60 15.41 -9.51
C ASN A 253 -0.22 15.17 -8.04
N PRO A 254 -0.97 14.40 -7.22
CA PRO A 254 -0.61 14.10 -5.84
C PRO A 254 0.74 13.37 -5.74
N ILE A 255 0.97 12.39 -6.60
CA ILE A 255 2.22 11.63 -6.59
C ILE A 255 3.41 12.49 -7.02
N ASP A 256 3.27 13.33 -8.04
CA ASP A 256 4.34 14.22 -8.48
C ASP A 256 4.68 15.28 -7.41
N ALA A 257 3.69 15.77 -6.66
CA ALA A 257 3.92 16.67 -5.52
C ALA A 257 4.78 16.00 -4.43
N LEU A 258 4.44 14.75 -4.05
CA LEU A 258 5.25 14.00 -3.08
C LEU A 258 6.64 13.63 -3.61
N ARG A 259 6.76 13.28 -4.88
CA ARG A 259 8.08 13.05 -5.51
C ARG A 259 8.94 14.29 -5.47
N HIS A 260 8.35 15.47 -5.63
CA HIS A 260 9.08 16.72 -5.53
C HIS A 260 9.48 17.02 -4.08
N LYS A 261 8.61 16.74 -3.10
CA LYS A 261 8.90 16.90 -1.67
C LYS A 261 10.07 16.00 -1.24
N HIS A 262 10.05 14.73 -1.64
CA HIS A 262 11.05 13.72 -1.25
C HIS A 262 12.14 13.49 -2.32
N LYS A 263 12.42 14.47 -3.18
CA LYS A 263 13.38 14.33 -4.29
C LYS A 263 14.81 13.96 -3.87
N SER A 264 15.20 14.28 -2.63
CA SER A 264 16.51 13.92 -2.04
C SER A 264 16.68 12.42 -1.81
N HIS A 265 15.57 11.68 -1.66
CA HIS A 265 15.55 10.25 -1.32
C HIS A 265 15.21 9.40 -2.53
N LYS A 266 16.23 8.86 -3.18
CA LYS A 266 16.07 8.07 -4.42
C LYS A 266 15.13 6.89 -4.24
N GLY A 267 15.22 6.17 -3.12
CA GLY A 267 14.34 5.02 -2.81
C GLY A 267 12.87 5.42 -2.67
N ALA A 268 12.58 6.56 -2.01
CA ALA A 268 11.24 7.09 -1.88
C ALA A 268 10.64 7.52 -3.24
N VAL A 269 11.45 8.21 -4.06
CA VAL A 269 11.05 8.61 -5.42
C VAL A 269 10.75 7.40 -6.29
N GLU A 270 11.56 6.34 -6.21
CA GLU A 270 11.34 5.12 -6.97
C GLU A 270 10.09 4.38 -6.51
N PHE A 271 9.87 4.28 -5.19
CA PHE A 271 8.64 3.70 -4.65
C PHE A 271 7.39 4.45 -5.10
N LEU A 272 7.39 5.80 -5.11
CA LEU A 272 6.30 6.61 -5.61
C LEU A 272 6.02 6.38 -7.10
N LYS A 273 7.05 6.15 -7.93
CA LYS A 273 6.86 5.76 -9.34
C LYS A 273 6.22 4.37 -9.46
N ASN A 274 6.64 3.43 -8.63
CA ASN A 274 6.08 2.08 -8.62
C ASN A 274 4.62 2.09 -8.16
N ILE A 275 4.26 2.92 -7.17
CA ILE A 275 2.86 3.17 -6.78
C ILE A 275 2.06 3.68 -7.98
N GLN A 276 2.54 4.72 -8.67
CA GLN A 276 1.86 5.28 -9.84
C GLN A 276 1.63 4.22 -10.91
N LYS A 277 2.67 3.45 -11.24
CA LYS A 277 2.59 2.36 -12.22
C LYS A 277 1.58 1.30 -11.76
N HIS A 278 1.65 0.85 -10.53
CA HIS A 278 0.77 -0.18 -9.99
C HIS A 278 -0.71 0.23 -10.02
N ILE A 279 -1.04 1.47 -9.66
CA ILE A 279 -2.42 1.97 -9.73
C ILE A 279 -2.91 2.02 -11.18
N ILE A 280 -2.06 2.44 -12.11
CA ILE A 280 -2.43 2.52 -13.54
C ILE A 280 -2.60 1.14 -14.16
N ASP A 281 -1.72 0.19 -13.84
CA ASP A 281 -1.75 -1.17 -14.38
C ASP A 281 -2.89 -2.01 -13.78
N ASN A 282 -3.39 -1.66 -12.58
CA ASN A 282 -4.43 -2.38 -11.85
C ASN A 282 -5.62 -1.48 -11.48
N ILE A 283 -6.03 -0.62 -12.38
CA ILE A 283 -7.11 0.37 -12.15
C ILE A 283 -8.37 -0.28 -11.60
N ASP A 284 -8.75 -1.44 -12.12
CA ASP A 284 -9.98 -2.15 -11.73
C ASP A 284 -9.99 -2.57 -10.24
N ASP A 285 -8.82 -2.78 -9.62
CA ASP A 285 -8.72 -3.08 -8.19
C ASP A 285 -9.06 -1.87 -7.30
N PHE A 286 -8.85 -0.66 -7.81
CA PHE A 286 -9.07 0.60 -7.08
C PHE A 286 -10.46 1.20 -7.30
N LEU A 287 -11.27 0.59 -8.18
CA LEU A 287 -12.63 1.04 -8.45
C LEU A 287 -13.57 0.78 -7.25
N PRO A 288 -14.63 1.60 -7.10
CA PRO A 288 -15.74 1.29 -6.21
C PRO A 288 -16.35 -0.09 -6.55
N ALA A 289 -16.83 -0.79 -5.53
CA ALA A 289 -17.41 -2.13 -5.71
C ALA A 289 -18.57 -2.16 -6.73
N SER A 290 -19.27 -1.04 -6.92
CA SER A 290 -20.36 -0.86 -7.90
C SER A 290 -19.89 -0.82 -9.35
N GLU A 291 -18.62 -0.47 -9.61
CA GLU A 291 -18.06 -0.29 -10.96
C GLU A 291 -17.05 -1.37 -11.36
N GLN A 292 -16.74 -2.31 -10.48
CA GLN A 292 -15.85 -3.40 -10.81
C GLN A 292 -16.49 -4.33 -11.85
N PRO A 293 -15.78 -4.63 -12.97
CA PRO A 293 -16.29 -5.55 -13.96
C PRO A 293 -16.54 -6.93 -13.32
N ALA A 294 -17.62 -7.58 -13.72
CA ALA A 294 -17.89 -8.95 -13.30
C ALA A 294 -16.74 -9.83 -13.84
N THR A 295 -15.87 -10.29 -12.96
CA THR A 295 -14.85 -11.27 -13.32
C THR A 295 -15.56 -12.56 -13.71
N SER A 296 -15.39 -12.93 -15.00
CA SER A 296 -15.86 -14.19 -15.56
C SER A 296 -14.92 -15.33 -15.19
N GLU A 297 -14.59 -15.48 -13.91
CA GLU A 297 -14.03 -16.72 -13.41
C GLU A 297 -15.21 -17.63 -13.03
N GLU A 298 -15.17 -18.85 -13.54
CA GLU A 298 -16.12 -19.95 -13.30
C GLU A 298 -16.20 -20.27 -11.79
N GLY A 299 -16.89 -19.43 -11.05
CA GLY A 299 -17.16 -19.57 -9.63
C GLY A 299 -18.58 -19.10 -9.34
N ASP A 300 -19.23 -19.77 -8.39
CA ASP A 300 -20.55 -19.44 -7.88
C ASP A 300 -20.73 -17.91 -7.74
N PRO A 301 -21.77 -17.28 -8.32
CA PRO A 301 -22.03 -15.84 -8.20
C PRO A 301 -22.04 -15.34 -6.76
N LEU A 302 -22.37 -16.21 -5.82
CA LEU A 302 -22.37 -15.93 -4.39
C LEU A 302 -20.95 -15.78 -3.82
N SER A 303 -20.01 -16.61 -4.26
CA SER A 303 -18.59 -16.50 -3.83
C SER A 303 -17.90 -15.26 -4.41
N ALA A 304 -18.24 -14.86 -5.62
CA ALA A 304 -17.79 -13.61 -6.22
C ALA A 304 -18.34 -12.37 -5.46
N LEU A 305 -19.60 -12.42 -5.02
CA LEU A 305 -20.21 -11.37 -4.20
C LEU A 305 -19.59 -11.31 -2.80
N LEU A 306 -19.35 -12.45 -2.16
CA LEU A 306 -18.69 -12.54 -0.84
C LEU A 306 -17.24 -12.06 -0.88
N ASN A 307 -16.49 -12.38 -1.93
CA ASN A 307 -15.12 -11.88 -2.12
C ASN A 307 -15.10 -10.37 -2.36
N ARG A 308 -16.13 -9.80 -3.01
CA ARG A 308 -16.28 -8.35 -3.15
C ARG A 308 -16.63 -7.66 -1.83
N MET A 309 -17.48 -8.26 -1.01
CA MET A 309 -17.85 -7.71 0.29
C MET A 309 -16.73 -7.83 1.34
N ASN A 310 -15.86 -8.83 1.22
CA ASN A 310 -14.75 -9.06 2.14
C ASN A 310 -13.47 -8.27 1.79
N LYS A 311 -13.32 -7.74 0.57
CA LYS A 311 -12.24 -6.77 0.27
C LYS A 311 -12.62 -5.43 0.87
N SER A 312 -12.20 -5.19 2.11
CA SER A 312 -12.28 -3.86 2.73
C SER A 312 -11.49 -2.83 1.89
N GLU A 313 -11.90 -1.57 1.90
CA GLU A 313 -11.13 -0.50 1.24
C GLU A 313 -9.69 -0.45 1.72
N ASP A 314 -9.43 -0.81 2.98
CA ASP A 314 -8.08 -0.92 3.56
C ASP A 314 -7.19 -1.96 2.86
N ASP A 315 -7.75 -3.04 2.32
CA ASP A 315 -6.97 -4.07 1.62
C ASP A 315 -6.45 -3.59 0.25
N LYS A 316 -7.21 -2.73 -0.45
CA LYS A 316 -6.83 -2.22 -1.78
C LYS A 316 -5.53 -1.41 -1.74
N PHE A 317 -5.37 -0.62 -0.68
CA PHE A 317 -4.23 0.27 -0.49
C PHE A 317 -3.15 -0.27 0.45
N SER A 318 -3.33 -1.48 1.01
CA SER A 318 -2.39 -2.08 1.96
C SER A 318 -0.96 -2.19 1.41
N LYS A 319 -0.83 -2.52 0.12
CA LYS A 319 0.46 -2.61 -0.59
C LYS A 319 1.18 -1.28 -0.77
N LEU A 320 0.47 -0.16 -0.62
CA LEU A 320 1.05 1.18 -0.75
C LEU A 320 1.61 1.70 0.57
N LYS A 321 1.25 1.09 1.70
CA LYS A 321 1.68 1.53 3.05
C LYS A 321 3.17 1.33 3.26
N VAL A 322 3.76 2.24 4.04
CA VAL A 322 5.17 2.22 4.43
C VAL A 322 5.29 1.68 5.85
N ASN A 323 6.11 0.66 6.05
CA ASN A 323 6.39 0.09 7.36
C ASN A 323 7.72 0.61 7.90
N VAL A 324 7.67 1.52 8.86
CA VAL A 324 8.87 2.08 9.52
C VAL A 324 9.37 1.09 10.57
N ILE A 325 10.57 0.52 10.32
CA ILE A 325 11.19 -0.48 11.19
C ILE A 325 12.10 0.16 12.23
N VAL A 326 12.88 1.16 11.81
CA VAL A 326 13.77 1.91 12.69
C VAL A 326 13.39 3.37 12.62
N LYS A 327 13.09 3.93 13.79
CA LYS A 327 12.70 5.33 13.95
C LYS A 327 13.64 5.98 14.97
N ASN A 328 14.29 7.04 14.57
CA ASN A 328 15.14 7.86 15.43
C ASN A 328 14.56 9.27 15.53
N GLU A 329 14.75 9.94 16.66
CA GLU A 329 14.45 11.36 16.77
C GLU A 329 15.62 12.19 16.22
N LYS A 330 15.33 13.31 15.56
CA LYS A 330 16.38 14.21 15.07
C LYS A 330 17.25 14.65 16.23
N ASP A 331 18.55 14.62 16.03
CA ASP A 331 19.56 15.07 16.99
C ASP A 331 19.54 14.35 18.37
N ALA A 332 18.92 13.17 18.45
CA ALA A 332 18.88 12.38 19.68
C ALA A 332 20.22 11.73 20.03
N GLY A 333 21.15 11.70 19.07
CA GLY A 333 22.41 10.97 19.19
C GLY A 333 22.27 9.46 18.89
N ALA A 334 23.25 8.67 19.26
CA ALA A 334 23.21 7.23 19.04
C ALA A 334 22.21 6.55 19.98
N PRO A 335 21.42 5.56 19.52
CA PRO A 335 20.51 4.82 20.37
C PRO A 335 21.29 3.91 21.35
N ILE A 336 20.74 3.76 22.57
CA ILE A 336 21.20 2.81 23.58
C ILE A 336 20.14 1.74 23.75
N VAL A 337 20.50 0.48 23.52
CA VAL A 337 19.62 -0.66 23.70
C VAL A 337 19.99 -1.36 25.01
N LEU A 338 19.06 -1.41 25.96
CA LEU A 338 19.21 -2.13 27.23
C LEU A 338 18.36 -3.42 27.15
N LEU A 339 19.01 -4.55 27.35
CA LEU A 339 18.35 -5.85 27.40
C LEU A 339 18.42 -6.42 28.82
N ASP A 340 17.28 -6.50 29.51
CA ASP A 340 17.22 -7.00 30.89
C ASP A 340 17.35 -8.53 30.94
N HIS A 341 16.81 -9.23 29.93
CA HIS A 341 16.87 -10.69 29.81
C HIS A 341 17.35 -11.09 28.40
N PRO A 342 18.64 -11.00 28.11
CA PRO A 342 19.16 -11.34 26.80
C PRO A 342 18.99 -12.84 26.53
N THR A 343 18.38 -13.17 25.38
CA THR A 343 18.26 -14.52 24.87
C THR A 343 19.02 -14.65 23.55
N GLN A 344 19.21 -15.87 23.04
CA GLN A 344 19.86 -16.09 21.76
C GLN A 344 19.08 -15.52 20.58
N ALA A 345 17.78 -15.24 20.76
CA ALA A 345 16.90 -14.70 19.73
C ALA A 345 16.77 -13.18 19.75
N ASN A 346 17.33 -12.52 20.78
CA ASN A 346 17.28 -11.06 20.94
C ASN A 346 18.64 -10.42 20.63
#